data_f4813e5317ae3335751da517d42c4aa7
#
_entry.id   f4813e5317ae3335751da517d42c4aa7
#
_cell.length_a   1.000
_cell.length_b   1.000
_cell.length_c   1.000
_cell.angle_alpha   90.00
_cell.angle_beta   90.00
_cell.angle_gamma   90.00
#
_symmetry.space_group_name_H-M   'P 1'
#
loop_
_entity.id
_entity.type
_entity.pdbx_description
1 polymer ?
#
loop_
_entity_poly.entity_id
_entity_poly.type
_entity_poly.pdbx_seq_one_letter_code
_entity_poly.pdbx_strand_id
1 'polypeptide(L)'
;MTQPEDAPRKGRDYTWFIVGAIAIVAALVVLFIVQPSNQQLSATDIRATEGASFMANNANGEGVIITASGLQYQVLQEGTGPHPTASDSVTVHYTGTLLDGTEFDSSVSRGQPISFPLQGVIAGWTEGLQLMPVGAKFRFWIPPELAYGTRGAGNGVIPPNATLIFDVELLGIGGQ
;
A
#
# COMPACT_ATOMS: atom_id res chain seq x y z
N MET A 1 -73.58 34.35 56.67
CA MET A 1 -72.81 33.14 56.39
C MET A 1 -72.61 33.09 54.91
N THR A 2 -71.50 33.64 54.45
CA THR A 2 -71.10 33.68 53.05
C THR A 2 -69.94 32.72 52.88
N GLN A 3 -70.15 31.75 52.01
CA GLN A 3 -69.05 30.80 51.62
C GLN A 3 -68.07 31.49 50.70
N PRO A 4 -66.76 31.15 50.76
CA PRO A 4 -65.77 31.65 49.84
C PRO A 4 -65.80 30.83 48.54
N GLU A 5 -65.78 31.55 47.44
CA GLU A 5 -65.73 31.12 46.06
C GLU A 5 -64.39 30.45 45.74
N ASP A 6 -64.47 29.24 45.20
CA ASP A 6 -63.30 28.44 44.77
C ASP A 6 -62.68 29.03 43.47
N ALA A 7 -61.52 29.54 43.56
CA ALA A 7 -60.76 30.01 42.39
C ALA A 7 -60.20 28.80 41.54
N PRO A 8 -60.32 28.85 40.23
CA PRO A 8 -59.80 27.75 39.37
C PRO A 8 -58.29 27.65 39.43
N ARG A 9 -57.77 26.46 39.77
CA ARG A 9 -56.36 26.13 39.71
C ARG A 9 -55.87 26.13 38.23
N LYS A 10 -55.07 27.09 37.89
CA LYS A 10 -54.40 27.20 36.59
C LYS A 10 -53.47 25.98 36.37
N GLY A 11 -53.94 25.03 35.54
CA GLY A 11 -53.12 23.87 35.15
C GLY A 11 -51.86 24.36 34.50
N ARG A 12 -50.72 23.93 35.02
CA ARG A 12 -49.42 24.18 34.38
C ARG A 12 -49.35 23.31 33.15
N ASP A 13 -49.42 23.94 31.97
CA ASP A 13 -49.31 23.26 30.66
C ASP A 13 -47.92 22.74 30.45
N TYR A 14 -47.70 21.48 30.79
CA TYR A 14 -46.41 20.78 30.55
C TYR A 14 -46.19 20.42 29.08
N THR A 15 -47.20 20.66 28.23
CA THR A 15 -47.13 20.34 26.79
C THR A 15 -45.97 21.02 26.08
N TRP A 16 -45.64 22.25 26.43
CA TRP A 16 -44.52 22.98 25.84
C TRP A 16 -43.12 22.37 26.17
N PHE A 17 -42.96 21.82 27.37
CA PHE A 17 -41.72 21.18 27.79
C PHE A 17 -41.53 19.83 27.09
N ILE A 18 -42.61 19.10 26.84
CA ILE A 18 -42.54 17.79 26.14
C ILE A 18 -42.19 17.99 24.66
N VAL A 19 -42.83 18.98 23.99
CA VAL A 19 -42.52 19.27 22.59
C VAL A 19 -41.11 19.78 22.42
N GLY A 20 -40.62 20.63 23.32
CA GLY A 20 -39.23 21.10 23.31
C GLY A 20 -38.22 19.98 23.52
N ALA A 21 -38.48 19.04 24.44
CA ALA A 21 -37.59 17.90 24.71
C ALA A 21 -37.50 16.92 23.52
N ILE A 22 -38.62 16.65 22.85
CA ILE A 22 -38.68 15.79 21.65
C ILE A 22 -37.89 16.44 20.49
N ALA A 23 -38.01 17.75 20.29
CA ALA A 23 -37.28 18.46 19.25
C ALA A 23 -35.77 18.46 19.48
N ILE A 24 -35.31 18.58 20.74
CA ILE A 24 -33.91 18.52 21.10
C ILE A 24 -33.34 17.11 20.89
N VAL A 25 -34.08 16.07 21.28
CA VAL A 25 -33.68 14.68 21.09
C VAL A 25 -33.64 14.35 19.60
N ALA A 26 -34.59 14.79 18.80
CA ALA A 26 -34.59 14.61 17.35
C ALA A 26 -33.39 15.34 16.69
N ALA A 27 -33.07 16.55 17.12
CA ALA A 27 -31.91 17.30 16.63
C ALA A 27 -30.60 16.62 17.00
N LEU A 28 -30.46 16.06 18.21
CA LEU A 28 -29.29 15.31 18.64
C LEU A 28 -29.14 13.99 17.89
N VAL A 29 -30.22 13.29 17.60
CA VAL A 29 -30.24 12.06 16.81
C VAL A 29 -29.81 12.36 15.36
N VAL A 30 -30.32 13.43 14.76
CA VAL A 30 -29.89 13.86 13.41
C VAL A 30 -28.42 14.26 13.38
N LEU A 31 -27.94 14.98 14.40
CA LEU A 31 -26.50 15.29 14.53
C LEU A 31 -25.63 14.06 14.69
N PHE A 32 -26.12 13.00 15.33
CA PHE A 32 -25.39 11.75 15.50
C PHE A 32 -25.41 10.87 14.25
N ILE A 33 -26.49 10.94 13.44
CA ILE A 33 -26.63 10.18 12.18
C ILE A 33 -25.87 10.87 11.02
N VAL A 34 -25.74 12.20 11.08
CA VAL A 34 -25.03 13.03 10.06
C VAL A 34 -23.58 13.33 10.46
N GLN A 35 -23.03 12.65 11.45
CA GLN A 35 -21.59 12.69 11.63
C GLN A 35 -20.98 12.06 10.37
N PRO A 36 -20.27 12.80 9.50
CA PRO A 36 -19.42 12.17 8.51
C PRO A 36 -18.47 11.29 9.32
N SER A 37 -18.54 9.98 9.08
CA SER A 37 -17.55 9.06 9.61
C SER A 37 -16.19 9.57 9.09
N ASN A 38 -15.54 10.39 9.90
CA ASN A 38 -14.17 10.82 9.68
C ASN A 38 -13.32 9.55 9.91
N GLN A 39 -13.44 8.60 8.97
CA GLN A 39 -12.55 7.45 8.89
C GLN A 39 -11.19 8.03 8.54
N GLN A 40 -10.45 8.35 9.58
CA GLN A 40 -9.05 8.67 9.43
C GLN A 40 -8.39 7.41 8.87
N LEU A 41 -8.07 7.44 7.55
CA LEU A 41 -7.39 6.36 6.86
C LEU A 41 -6.15 5.98 7.68
N SER A 42 -5.96 4.69 7.89
CA SER A 42 -4.75 4.22 8.57
C SER A 42 -3.53 4.52 7.68
N ALA A 43 -2.35 4.61 8.29
CA ALA A 43 -1.11 4.77 7.52
C ALA A 43 -0.91 3.65 6.49
N THR A 44 -1.49 2.48 6.75
CA THR A 44 -1.48 1.31 5.84
C THR A 44 -2.38 1.54 4.62
N ASP A 45 -3.59 2.13 4.83
CA ASP A 45 -4.53 2.41 3.74
C ASP A 45 -4.02 3.55 2.86
N ILE A 46 -3.44 4.59 3.48
CA ILE A 46 -2.79 5.70 2.75
C ILE A 46 -1.70 5.15 1.84
N ARG A 47 -0.81 4.32 2.37
CA ARG A 47 0.30 3.73 1.60
C ARG A 47 -0.18 2.83 0.46
N ALA A 48 -1.22 2.02 0.68
CA ALA A 48 -1.84 1.21 -0.37
C ALA A 48 -2.37 2.08 -1.51
N THR A 49 -3.04 3.19 -1.17
CA THR A 49 -3.59 4.15 -2.14
C THR A 49 -2.48 4.88 -2.90
N GLU A 50 -1.44 5.33 -2.20
CA GLU A 50 -0.26 5.98 -2.80
C GLU A 50 0.46 5.03 -3.74
N GLY A 51 0.69 3.78 -3.31
CA GLY A 51 1.29 2.74 -4.13
C GLY A 51 0.50 2.45 -5.41
N ALA A 52 -0.81 2.26 -5.29
CA ALA A 52 -1.68 2.03 -6.44
C ALA A 52 -1.69 3.22 -7.41
N SER A 53 -1.76 4.45 -6.88
CA SER A 53 -1.71 5.68 -7.69
C SER A 53 -0.37 5.84 -8.39
N PHE A 54 0.73 5.54 -7.70
CA PHE A 54 2.05 5.54 -8.29
C PHE A 54 2.14 4.55 -9.44
N MET A 55 1.75 3.29 -9.24
CA MET A 55 1.78 2.25 -10.26
C MET A 55 0.94 2.60 -11.48
N ALA A 56 -0.26 3.16 -11.28
CA ALA A 56 -1.12 3.61 -12.37
C ALA A 56 -0.49 4.74 -13.21
N ASN A 57 0.18 5.69 -12.57
CA ASN A 57 0.88 6.77 -13.25
C ASN A 57 2.15 6.27 -13.96
N ASN A 58 2.94 5.42 -13.29
CA ASN A 58 4.18 4.87 -13.81
C ASN A 58 3.95 4.00 -15.06
N ALA A 59 2.79 3.37 -15.16
CA ALA A 59 2.35 2.58 -16.32
C ALA A 59 2.39 3.35 -17.65
N ASN A 60 2.32 4.69 -17.60
CA ASN A 60 2.39 5.56 -18.76
C ASN A 60 3.82 6.11 -18.98
N GLY A 61 4.78 5.69 -18.16
CA GLY A 61 6.17 6.11 -18.26
C GLY A 61 6.84 5.58 -19.53
N GLU A 62 7.78 6.37 -20.06
CA GLU A 62 8.54 5.97 -21.24
C GLU A 62 9.36 4.70 -20.96
N GLY A 63 9.21 3.68 -21.83
CA GLY A 63 9.93 2.42 -21.70
C GLY A 63 9.43 1.50 -20.58
N VAL A 64 8.36 1.84 -19.89
CA VAL A 64 7.75 0.99 -18.85
C VAL A 64 6.91 -0.09 -19.51
N ILE A 65 7.15 -1.33 -19.14
CA ILE A 65 6.42 -2.51 -19.59
C ILE A 65 5.69 -3.12 -18.38
N ILE A 66 4.44 -3.53 -18.60
CA ILE A 66 3.57 -4.10 -17.56
C ILE A 66 3.31 -5.57 -17.90
N THR A 67 3.52 -6.45 -16.94
CA THR A 67 3.17 -7.87 -17.08
C THR A 67 1.73 -8.15 -16.66
N ALA A 68 1.23 -9.33 -16.96
CA ALA A 68 -0.13 -9.74 -16.60
C ALA A 68 -0.36 -9.81 -15.08
N SER A 69 0.70 -9.97 -14.26
CA SER A 69 0.62 -9.98 -12.80
C SER A 69 0.56 -8.58 -12.20
N GLY A 70 0.81 -7.53 -12.99
CA GLY A 70 0.94 -6.15 -12.52
C GLY A 70 2.36 -5.73 -12.14
N LEU A 71 3.35 -6.61 -12.31
CA LEU A 71 4.76 -6.21 -12.24
C LEU A 71 5.03 -5.19 -13.33
N GLN A 72 5.72 -4.10 -13.00
CA GLN A 72 6.22 -3.15 -13.99
C GLN A 72 7.73 -3.19 -14.04
N TYR A 73 8.28 -3.05 -15.25
CA TYR A 73 9.74 -2.99 -15.42
C TYR A 73 10.14 -2.06 -16.56
N GLN A 74 11.37 -1.62 -16.50
CA GLN A 74 12.04 -0.85 -17.55
C GLN A 74 13.44 -1.42 -17.77
N VAL A 75 13.82 -1.57 -19.02
CA VAL A 75 15.17 -1.97 -19.39
C VAL A 75 16.10 -0.76 -19.29
N LEU A 76 17.01 -0.78 -18.33
CA LEU A 76 18.03 0.26 -18.17
C LEU A 76 19.27 -0.04 -19.00
N GLN A 77 19.61 -1.33 -19.15
CA GLN A 77 20.69 -1.84 -19.96
C GLN A 77 20.31 -3.22 -20.50
N GLU A 78 20.50 -3.41 -21.78
CA GLU A 78 20.32 -4.72 -22.42
C GLU A 78 21.45 -5.69 -22.03
N GLY A 79 21.09 -6.98 -21.96
CA GLY A 79 22.03 -8.09 -21.81
C GLY A 79 22.01 -8.96 -23.06
N THR A 80 23.00 -9.81 -23.18
CA THR A 80 23.16 -10.72 -24.35
C THR A 80 23.23 -12.19 -23.96
N GLY A 81 23.23 -12.49 -22.67
CA GLY A 81 23.31 -13.86 -22.15
C GLY A 81 21.94 -14.57 -22.13
N PRO A 82 21.92 -15.82 -21.63
CA PRO A 82 20.68 -16.58 -21.48
C PRO A 82 19.76 -15.97 -20.42
N HIS A 83 18.47 -16.33 -20.51
CA HIS A 83 17.48 -16.01 -19.47
C HIS A 83 17.44 -17.14 -18.43
N PRO A 84 17.31 -16.84 -17.14
CA PRO A 84 17.09 -17.85 -16.12
C PRO A 84 15.67 -18.44 -16.19
N THR A 85 15.53 -19.64 -15.67
CA THR A 85 14.24 -20.29 -15.41
C THR A 85 13.90 -20.20 -13.92
N ALA A 86 12.65 -20.46 -13.55
CA ALA A 86 12.21 -20.41 -12.16
C ALA A 86 12.99 -21.37 -11.22
N SER A 87 13.58 -22.43 -11.75
CA SER A 87 14.38 -23.42 -10.99
C SER A 87 15.85 -23.06 -10.82
N ASP A 88 16.30 -22.00 -11.49
CA ASP A 88 17.70 -21.63 -11.45
C ASP A 88 18.06 -20.82 -10.19
N SER A 89 19.33 -20.87 -9.84
CA SER A 89 19.96 -19.88 -8.96
C SER A 89 20.57 -18.77 -9.82
N VAL A 90 20.53 -17.56 -9.33
CA VAL A 90 21.07 -16.38 -10.02
C VAL A 90 22.02 -15.61 -9.13
N THR A 91 22.94 -14.88 -9.73
CA THR A 91 23.82 -13.92 -9.08
C THR A 91 23.48 -12.53 -9.58
N VAL A 92 23.19 -11.61 -8.66
CA VAL A 92 22.77 -10.25 -8.99
C VAL A 92 23.49 -9.19 -8.15
N HIS A 93 23.58 -7.98 -8.71
CA HIS A 93 23.70 -6.73 -7.95
C HIS A 93 22.36 -6.02 -7.96
N TYR A 94 21.97 -5.42 -6.83
CA TYR A 94 20.71 -4.68 -6.73
C TYR A 94 20.75 -3.57 -5.70
N THR A 95 19.84 -2.62 -5.87
CA THR A 95 19.45 -1.62 -4.86
C THR A 95 17.94 -1.61 -4.77
N GLY A 96 17.40 -1.78 -3.57
CA GLY A 96 15.98 -1.74 -3.27
C GLY A 96 15.59 -0.49 -2.48
N THR A 97 14.60 0.25 -2.97
CA THR A 97 14.09 1.47 -2.33
C THR A 97 12.57 1.45 -2.19
N LEU A 98 12.08 2.19 -1.21
CA LEU A 98 10.66 2.56 -1.10
C LEU A 98 10.33 3.70 -2.08
N LEU A 99 9.05 4.04 -2.21
CA LEU A 99 8.59 5.13 -3.10
C LEU A 99 9.14 6.51 -2.69
N ASP A 100 9.45 6.71 -1.42
CA ASP A 100 10.06 7.94 -0.89
C ASP A 100 11.58 8.03 -1.11
N GLY A 101 12.16 7.00 -1.75
CA GLY A 101 13.60 6.90 -2.02
C GLY A 101 14.43 6.29 -0.89
N THR A 102 13.80 5.91 0.24
CA THR A 102 14.51 5.24 1.34
C THR A 102 15.06 3.89 0.87
N GLU A 103 16.38 3.72 0.86
CA GLU A 103 17.06 2.45 0.61
C GLU A 103 16.81 1.51 1.78
N PHE A 104 16.23 0.35 1.53
CA PHE A 104 16.00 -0.66 2.55
C PHE A 104 16.98 -1.84 2.46
N ASP A 105 17.55 -2.08 1.28
CA ASP A 105 18.57 -3.10 1.07
C ASP A 105 19.33 -2.85 -0.24
N SER A 106 20.65 -3.11 -0.24
CA SER A 106 21.49 -2.92 -1.41
C SER A 106 22.74 -3.80 -1.35
N SER A 107 22.91 -4.68 -2.31
CA SER A 107 24.16 -5.42 -2.52
C SER A 107 25.26 -4.51 -3.06
N VAL A 108 24.89 -3.44 -3.78
CA VAL A 108 25.82 -2.43 -4.29
C VAL A 108 26.47 -1.68 -3.13
N SER A 109 25.66 -1.21 -2.16
CA SER A 109 26.16 -0.52 -0.96
C SER A 109 27.05 -1.43 -0.10
N ARG A 110 26.81 -2.76 -0.11
CA ARG A 110 27.66 -3.74 0.56
C ARG A 110 28.95 -4.08 -0.24
N GLY A 111 29.02 -3.69 -1.50
CA GLY A 111 30.16 -3.98 -2.40
C GLY A 111 30.27 -5.44 -2.81
N GLN A 112 29.21 -6.26 -2.64
CA GLN A 112 29.25 -7.69 -2.91
C GLN A 112 27.95 -8.18 -3.54
N PRO A 113 27.96 -8.80 -4.74
CA PRO A 113 26.83 -9.48 -5.33
C PRO A 113 26.29 -10.59 -4.41
N ILE A 114 25.03 -10.94 -4.62
CA ILE A 114 24.42 -12.07 -3.90
C ILE A 114 23.92 -13.12 -4.88
N SER A 115 23.94 -14.39 -4.43
CA SER A 115 23.40 -15.52 -5.17
C SER A 115 22.29 -16.19 -4.38
N PHE A 116 21.19 -16.54 -5.06
CA PHE A 116 20.04 -17.21 -4.44
C PHE A 116 19.23 -17.99 -5.48
N PRO A 117 18.46 -19.03 -5.04
CA PRO A 117 17.51 -19.72 -5.91
C PRO A 117 16.28 -18.84 -6.14
N LEU A 118 15.80 -18.75 -7.38
CA LEU A 118 14.62 -17.95 -7.76
C LEU A 118 13.31 -18.40 -7.08
N GLN A 119 13.24 -19.64 -6.61
CA GLN A 119 12.10 -20.16 -5.85
C GLN A 119 12.00 -19.61 -4.42
N GLY A 120 13.08 -19.01 -3.91
CA GLY A 120 13.19 -18.56 -2.51
C GLY A 120 12.98 -17.08 -2.28
N VAL A 121 12.59 -16.32 -3.30
CA VAL A 121 12.43 -14.85 -3.24
C VAL A 121 10.99 -14.43 -3.46
N ILE A 122 10.70 -13.13 -3.35
CA ILE A 122 9.37 -12.57 -3.61
C ILE A 122 8.93 -12.85 -5.06
N ALA A 123 7.61 -12.98 -5.27
CA ALA A 123 7.05 -13.35 -6.57
C ALA A 123 7.48 -12.39 -7.69
N GLY A 124 7.54 -11.09 -7.41
CA GLY A 124 8.00 -10.10 -8.37
C GLY A 124 9.45 -10.33 -8.85
N TRP A 125 10.33 -10.83 -7.99
CA TRP A 125 11.69 -11.20 -8.38
C TRP A 125 11.73 -12.52 -9.16
N THR A 126 10.96 -13.53 -8.71
CA THR A 126 10.87 -14.79 -9.45
C THR A 126 10.38 -14.57 -10.88
N GLU A 127 9.40 -13.70 -11.07
CA GLU A 127 8.90 -13.35 -12.41
C GLU A 127 9.88 -12.46 -13.17
N GLY A 128 10.30 -11.34 -12.55
CA GLY A 128 11.07 -10.30 -13.21
C GLY A 128 12.45 -10.76 -13.69
N LEU A 129 13.16 -11.56 -12.88
CA LEU A 129 14.48 -12.05 -13.25
C LEU A 129 14.45 -13.04 -14.43
N GLN A 130 13.37 -13.76 -14.65
CA GLN A 130 13.20 -14.60 -15.84
C GLN A 130 13.04 -13.78 -17.13
N LEU A 131 12.68 -12.50 -17.03
CA LEU A 131 12.60 -11.58 -18.16
C LEU A 131 13.96 -10.98 -18.53
N MET A 132 14.98 -11.11 -17.65
CA MET A 132 16.29 -10.50 -17.84
C MET A 132 17.25 -11.48 -18.51
N PRO A 133 17.88 -11.13 -19.63
CA PRO A 133 19.08 -11.84 -20.07
C PRO A 133 20.27 -11.51 -19.18
N VAL A 134 21.21 -12.45 -19.01
CA VAL A 134 22.46 -12.20 -18.27
C VAL A 134 23.19 -11.00 -18.87
N GLY A 135 23.71 -10.12 -18.04
CA GLY A 135 24.34 -8.84 -18.39
C GLY A 135 23.37 -7.66 -18.49
N ALA A 136 22.04 -7.90 -18.34
CA ALA A 136 21.04 -6.84 -18.33
C ALA A 136 20.96 -6.14 -16.98
N LYS A 137 20.50 -4.88 -17.03
CA LYS A 137 20.08 -4.12 -15.85
C LYS A 137 18.66 -3.61 -16.06
N PHE A 138 17.76 -3.99 -15.16
CA PHE A 138 16.36 -3.59 -15.20
C PHE A 138 16.00 -2.83 -13.93
N ARG A 139 15.02 -1.93 -14.06
CA ARG A 139 14.28 -1.39 -12.93
C ARG A 139 12.95 -2.08 -12.83
N PHE A 140 12.62 -2.56 -11.65
CA PHE A 140 11.33 -3.15 -11.31
C PHE A 140 10.56 -2.25 -10.35
N TRP A 141 9.25 -2.12 -10.58
CA TRP A 141 8.29 -1.60 -9.63
C TRP A 141 7.35 -2.74 -9.27
N ILE A 142 7.44 -3.16 -8.02
CA ILE A 142 6.79 -4.39 -7.53
C ILE A 142 5.65 -3.99 -6.61
N PRO A 143 4.39 -4.25 -6.98
CA PRO A 143 3.26 -3.99 -6.11
C PRO A 143 3.30 -4.93 -4.89
N PRO A 144 2.67 -4.55 -3.76
CA PRO A 144 2.77 -5.31 -2.51
C PRO A 144 2.34 -6.78 -2.64
N GLU A 145 1.41 -7.11 -3.52
CA GLU A 145 0.93 -8.48 -3.76
C GLU A 145 2.01 -9.40 -4.32
N LEU A 146 2.99 -8.85 -5.03
CA LEU A 146 4.15 -9.57 -5.56
C LEU A 146 5.40 -9.43 -4.67
N ALA A 147 5.26 -8.79 -3.50
CA ALA A 147 6.34 -8.54 -2.54
C ALA A 147 5.97 -9.07 -1.15
N TYR A 148 5.81 -8.18 -0.16
CA TYR A 148 5.60 -8.56 1.24
C TYR A 148 4.16 -8.31 1.74
N GLY A 149 3.26 -7.83 0.88
CA GLY A 149 1.83 -7.66 1.15
C GLY A 149 1.51 -6.80 2.37
N THR A 150 0.44 -7.19 3.05
CA THR A 150 -0.06 -6.49 4.24
C THR A 150 0.79 -6.69 5.50
N ARG A 151 1.78 -7.58 5.47
CA ARG A 151 2.67 -7.82 6.61
C ARG A 151 3.90 -6.93 6.62
N GLY A 152 4.41 -6.52 5.44
CA GLY A 152 5.70 -5.90 5.32
C GLY A 152 6.84 -6.86 5.68
N ALA A 153 8.06 -6.33 5.89
CA ALA A 153 9.24 -7.13 6.21
C ALA A 153 10.27 -6.35 7.05
N GLY A 154 11.29 -7.07 7.56
CA GLY A 154 12.45 -6.48 8.21
C GLY A 154 12.11 -5.67 9.47
N ASN A 155 11.17 -6.14 10.33
CA ASN A 155 10.75 -5.44 11.55
C ASN A 155 10.30 -3.98 11.28
N GLY A 156 9.61 -3.75 10.16
CA GLY A 156 9.08 -2.44 9.78
C GLY A 156 9.96 -1.64 8.83
N VAL A 157 11.13 -2.14 8.44
CA VAL A 157 11.97 -1.52 7.41
C VAL A 157 11.23 -1.44 6.07
N ILE A 158 10.50 -2.51 5.72
CA ILE A 158 9.53 -2.51 4.64
C ILE A 158 8.13 -2.52 5.29
N PRO A 159 7.42 -1.39 5.23
CA PRO A 159 6.11 -1.30 5.88
C PRO A 159 5.03 -2.13 5.16
N PRO A 160 3.89 -2.41 5.83
CA PRO A 160 2.72 -3.00 5.19
C PRO A 160 2.28 -2.25 3.94
N ASN A 161 1.89 -2.99 2.90
CA ASN A 161 1.42 -2.48 1.61
C ASN A 161 2.43 -1.57 0.87
N ALA A 162 3.73 -1.76 1.09
CA ALA A 162 4.75 -1.01 0.37
C ALA A 162 4.89 -1.52 -1.07
N THR A 163 4.82 -0.60 -2.02
CA THR A 163 5.34 -0.80 -3.38
C THR A 163 6.85 -0.65 -3.33
N LEU A 164 7.57 -1.57 -3.94
CA LEU A 164 9.03 -1.60 -3.92
C LEU A 164 9.60 -1.23 -5.28
N ILE A 165 10.73 -0.53 -5.28
CA ILE A 165 11.50 -0.24 -6.47
C ILE A 165 12.85 -0.97 -6.34
N PHE A 166 13.23 -1.69 -7.38
CA PHE A 166 14.55 -2.34 -7.44
C PHE A 166 15.24 -2.00 -8.76
N ASP A 167 16.48 -1.54 -8.66
CA ASP A 167 17.43 -1.60 -9.77
C ASP A 167 18.22 -2.89 -9.63
N VAL A 168 18.14 -3.77 -10.63
CA VAL A 168 18.75 -5.10 -10.58
C VAL A 168 19.62 -5.32 -11.81
N GLU A 169 20.83 -5.78 -11.60
CA GLU A 169 21.75 -6.25 -12.63
C GLU A 169 21.92 -7.76 -12.49
N LEU A 170 21.60 -8.51 -13.55
CA LEU A 170 21.75 -9.96 -13.59
C LEU A 170 23.14 -10.32 -14.07
N LEU A 171 24.00 -10.78 -13.16
CA LEU A 171 25.41 -11.08 -13.42
C LEU A 171 25.63 -12.51 -13.96
N GLY A 172 24.76 -13.46 -13.54
CA GLY A 172 24.94 -14.85 -13.96
C GLY A 172 23.81 -15.77 -13.51
N ILE A 173 23.77 -16.95 -14.12
CA ILE A 173 22.91 -18.08 -13.78
C ILE A 173 23.78 -19.19 -13.24
N GLY A 174 23.34 -19.87 -12.18
CA GLY A 174 24.13 -20.82 -11.41
C GLY A 174 24.75 -20.16 -10.19
N GLY A 175 24.77 -20.87 -9.05
CA GLY A 175 25.46 -20.44 -7.84
C GLY A 175 26.98 -20.70 -8.01
N GLN A 176 27.76 -19.68 -7.78
CA GLN A 176 29.19 -19.88 -7.49
C GLN A 176 29.36 -20.18 -6.01
#